data_c61428c47193bcf8065720c04031a5cd
#
_entry.id   c61428c47193bcf8065720c04031a5cd
#
_cell.length_a   1.000
_cell.length_b   1.000
_cell.length_c   1.000
_cell.angle_alpha   90.00
_cell.angle_beta   90.00
_cell.angle_gamma   90.00
#
_symmetry.space_group_name_H-M   'P 1'
#
loop_
_entity.id
_entity.type
_entity.pdbx_description
1 polymer ?
#
loop_
_entity_poly.entity_id
_entity_poly.type
_entity_poly.pdbx_seq_one_letter_code
_entity_poly.pdbx_strand_id
1 'polypeptide(L)'
;MEKYFKIYNSLKVSSEKVHKDYFPGGESLMNFVIPDLHKLGLPGYPRFRKLMFTILFLLICFGAEAPESNPIVILESPRIRPFSVLMYATAMVETMGNILAYNEVENAVGIFQIRQVKVDEYNRLTGSKFILTDMFEYDNSEKVFLYFASRVGPYNFEKIAKAWNGSGPRTEFYWKRIKEYL
;
A
#
# COMPACT_ATOMS: atom_id res chain seq x y z
N MET A 1 6.31 4.94 23.62
CA MET A 1 5.62 6.21 23.28
C MET A 1 6.30 6.97 22.13
N GLU A 2 7.61 7.04 22.07
CA GLU A 2 8.36 7.77 21.03
C GLU A 2 8.13 7.28 19.58
N LYS A 3 7.93 5.98 19.39
CA LYS A 3 7.68 5.36 18.08
C LYS A 3 6.33 5.80 17.46
N TYR A 4 5.30 5.98 18.28
CA TYR A 4 3.98 6.44 17.84
C TYR A 4 3.97 7.94 17.51
N PHE A 5 4.79 8.72 18.22
CA PHE A 5 4.93 10.16 17.96
C PHE A 5 5.62 10.44 16.60
N LYS A 6 6.62 9.63 16.23
CA LYS A 6 7.26 9.71 14.90
C LYS A 6 6.30 9.34 13.76
N ILE A 7 5.46 8.32 13.95
CA ILE A 7 4.45 7.91 12.96
C ILE A 7 3.39 9.00 12.80
N TYR A 8 2.91 9.58 13.90
CA TYR A 8 1.94 10.67 13.87
C TYR A 8 2.48 11.90 13.12
N ASN A 9 3.71 12.31 13.38
CA ASN A 9 4.32 13.45 12.69
C ASN A 9 4.58 13.18 11.20
N SER A 10 4.92 11.96 10.80
CA SER A 10 5.09 11.60 9.39
C SER A 10 3.75 11.61 8.64
N LEU A 11 2.66 11.18 9.26
CA LEU A 11 1.32 11.21 8.69
C LEU A 11 0.79 12.64 8.57
N LYS A 12 1.09 13.52 9.54
CA LYS A 12 0.70 14.93 9.50
C LYS A 12 1.39 15.67 8.35
N VAL A 13 2.69 15.48 8.17
CA VAL A 13 3.46 16.06 7.04
C VAL A 13 2.95 15.55 5.70
N SER A 14 2.55 14.28 5.61
CA SER A 14 1.97 13.71 4.38
C SER A 14 0.60 14.30 4.06
N SER A 15 -0.24 14.56 5.06
CA SER A 15 -1.57 15.15 4.85
C SER A 15 -1.50 16.62 4.40
N GLU A 16 -0.55 17.39 4.95
CA GLU A 16 -0.32 18.78 4.54
C GLU A 16 0.23 18.90 3.12
N LYS A 17 1.05 17.93 2.69
CA LYS A 17 1.57 17.86 1.32
C LYS A 17 0.49 17.49 0.31
N VAL A 18 -0.36 16.52 0.62
CA VAL A 18 -1.50 16.12 -0.22
C VAL A 18 -2.49 17.29 -0.39
N HIS A 19 -2.74 18.06 0.67
CA HIS A 19 -3.64 19.22 0.59
C HIS A 19 -3.10 20.32 -0.33
N LYS A 20 -1.77 20.54 -0.37
CA LYS A 20 -1.14 21.51 -1.26
C LYS A 20 -1.13 21.08 -2.73
N ASP A 21 -0.99 19.78 -3.00
CA ASP A 21 -0.88 19.23 -4.35
C ASP A 21 -2.24 19.12 -5.06
N TYR A 22 -3.35 19.00 -4.30
CA TYR A 22 -4.70 18.90 -4.86
C TYR A 22 -5.49 20.21 -4.91
N PHE A 23 -5.04 21.25 -4.20
CA PHE A 23 -5.66 22.59 -4.23
C PHE A 23 -4.60 23.67 -4.42
N PRO A 24 -4.04 23.84 -5.63
CA PRO A 24 -3.10 24.91 -5.93
C PRO A 24 -3.89 26.23 -6.16
N GLY A 25 -4.41 26.80 -5.12
CA GLY A 25 -5.14 28.06 -5.17
C GLY A 25 -5.79 28.31 -3.83
N GLY A 26 -4.98 28.75 -2.86
CA GLY A 26 -5.46 29.17 -1.55
C GLY A 26 -6.26 30.47 -1.63
N GLU A 27 -7.27 30.52 -2.49
CA GLU A 27 -8.27 31.58 -2.45
C GLU A 27 -9.40 31.12 -1.51
N SER A 28 -9.48 31.85 -0.42
CA SER A 28 -10.57 31.78 0.54
C SER A 28 -11.92 31.76 -0.21
N LEU A 29 -12.77 30.78 0.10
CA LEU A 29 -14.17 30.69 -0.36
C LEU A 29 -15.03 31.90 0.03
N MET A 30 -14.46 32.94 0.63
CA MET A 30 -15.11 34.21 1.01
C MET A 30 -15.25 35.19 -0.16
N ASN A 31 -14.68 34.95 -1.33
CA ASN A 31 -14.83 35.80 -2.50
C ASN A 31 -15.88 35.29 -3.50
N PHE A 32 -16.87 34.53 -3.04
CA PHE A 32 -18.08 34.36 -3.83
C PHE A 32 -18.81 35.71 -3.82
N VAL A 33 -18.50 36.50 -4.84
CA VAL A 33 -19.08 37.79 -5.14
C VAL A 33 -20.61 37.71 -5.07
N ILE A 34 -21.17 38.26 -4.02
CA ILE A 34 -22.60 38.64 -4.03
C ILE A 34 -22.70 39.76 -5.05
N PRO A 35 -23.31 39.52 -6.23
CA PRO A 35 -23.44 40.59 -7.22
C PRO A 35 -24.15 41.76 -6.57
N ASP A 36 -23.63 42.96 -6.86
CA ASP A 36 -24.02 44.25 -6.36
C ASP A 36 -25.56 44.39 -6.36
N LEU A 37 -26.19 44.19 -5.22
CA LEU A 37 -27.65 44.25 -5.02
C LEU A 37 -28.19 45.70 -5.26
N HIS A 38 -27.30 46.67 -5.46
CA HIS A 38 -27.68 48.01 -5.82
C HIS A 38 -28.30 48.17 -7.19
N LYS A 39 -28.14 47.16 -8.07
CA LYS A 39 -28.70 47.20 -9.45
C LYS A 39 -30.13 46.67 -9.56
N LEU A 40 -30.70 46.10 -8.50
CA LEU A 40 -32.02 45.49 -8.51
C LEU A 40 -33.16 46.40 -8.05
N GLY A 41 -33.04 47.72 -8.18
CA GLY A 41 -34.16 48.71 -8.17
C GLY A 41 -35.27 48.50 -7.10
N LEU A 42 -35.03 47.86 -5.99
CA LEU A 42 -36.04 47.57 -4.98
C LEU A 42 -36.27 48.82 -4.09
N PRO A 43 -37.51 49.24 -3.88
CA PRO A 43 -37.84 50.44 -3.15
C PRO A 43 -37.34 50.37 -1.70
N GLY A 44 -36.69 51.46 -1.28
CA GLY A 44 -35.93 51.58 -0.04
C GLY A 44 -36.77 51.66 1.22
N TYR A 45 -37.21 50.55 1.76
CA TYR A 45 -37.70 50.47 3.12
C TYR A 45 -36.62 49.82 4.02
N PRO A 46 -35.91 50.59 4.85
CA PRO A 46 -34.81 50.06 5.66
C PRO A 46 -35.24 48.97 6.65
N ARG A 47 -36.50 48.91 7.02
CA ARG A 47 -37.08 47.86 7.87
C ARG A 47 -37.27 46.53 7.11
N PHE A 48 -37.64 46.59 5.82
CA PHE A 48 -37.84 45.44 5.00
C PHE A 48 -36.52 44.73 4.65
N ARG A 49 -35.48 45.51 4.43
CA ARG A 49 -34.14 45.00 4.18
C ARG A 49 -33.58 44.24 5.38
N LYS A 50 -33.76 44.76 6.60
CA LYS A 50 -33.37 44.05 7.83
C LYS A 50 -34.15 42.72 8.00
N LEU A 51 -35.44 42.75 7.76
CA LEU A 51 -36.32 41.58 7.84
C LEU A 51 -35.88 40.48 6.84
N MET A 52 -35.62 40.86 5.58
CA MET A 52 -35.14 39.92 4.54
C MET A 52 -33.80 39.28 4.90
N PHE A 53 -32.85 40.07 5.42
CA PHE A 53 -31.57 39.53 5.88
C PHE A 53 -31.72 38.59 7.09
N THR A 54 -32.65 38.88 8.00
CA THR A 54 -32.90 38.00 9.14
C THR A 54 -33.54 36.69 8.70
N ILE A 55 -34.48 36.73 7.76
CA ILE A 55 -35.12 35.53 7.19
C ILE A 55 -34.12 34.69 6.39
N LEU A 56 -33.26 35.36 5.58
CA LEU A 56 -32.22 34.67 4.82
C LEU A 56 -31.19 34.02 5.75
N PHE A 57 -30.79 34.71 6.81
CA PHE A 57 -29.89 34.16 7.82
C PHE A 57 -30.51 32.97 8.57
N LEU A 58 -31.79 33.06 8.96
CA LEU A 58 -32.53 31.96 9.57
C LEU A 58 -32.61 30.74 8.61
N LEU A 59 -32.92 30.95 7.33
CA LEU A 59 -32.97 29.89 6.34
C LEU A 59 -31.61 29.18 6.16
N ILE A 60 -30.51 29.95 6.22
CA ILE A 60 -29.14 29.37 6.18
C ILE A 60 -28.83 28.56 7.45
N CYS A 61 -29.26 29.08 8.63
CA CYS A 61 -29.02 28.38 9.89
C CYS A 61 -29.87 27.14 10.09
N PHE A 62 -31.10 27.08 9.56
CA PHE A 62 -31.98 25.94 9.69
C PHE A 62 -31.91 24.94 8.51
N GLY A 63 -31.30 25.33 7.37
CA GLY A 63 -31.17 24.48 6.19
C GLY A 63 -29.86 23.68 6.11
N ALA A 64 -28.93 23.86 7.03
CA ALA A 64 -27.69 23.12 7.07
C ALA A 64 -27.80 21.91 8.01
N GLU A 65 -28.71 20.99 7.70
CA GLU A 65 -28.50 19.60 8.13
C GLU A 65 -27.29 19.11 7.33
N ALA A 66 -26.14 19.02 8.00
CA ALA A 66 -25.00 18.33 7.42
C ALA A 66 -25.46 16.91 7.08
N PRO A 67 -25.26 16.44 5.84
CA PRO A 67 -25.57 15.06 5.54
C PRO A 67 -24.83 14.21 6.58
N GLU A 68 -25.56 13.37 7.33
CA GLU A 68 -24.95 12.37 8.18
C GLU A 68 -23.99 11.57 7.29
N SER A 69 -22.72 11.89 7.39
CA SER A 69 -21.70 11.04 6.77
C SER A 69 -21.74 9.74 7.54
N ASN A 70 -22.51 8.78 7.02
CA ASN A 70 -22.38 7.42 7.49
C ASN A 70 -20.88 7.09 7.47
N PRO A 71 -20.25 6.82 8.61
CA PRO A 71 -18.84 6.49 8.60
C PRO A 71 -18.71 5.25 7.72
N ILE A 72 -18.08 5.41 6.55
CA ILE A 72 -17.69 4.28 5.73
C ILE A 72 -16.62 3.58 6.56
N VAL A 73 -17.03 2.54 7.28
CA VAL A 73 -16.09 1.63 7.94
C VAL A 73 -15.40 0.88 6.81
N ILE A 74 -14.26 1.41 6.39
CA ILE A 74 -13.34 0.66 5.54
C ILE A 74 -12.80 -0.46 6.44
N LEU A 75 -13.43 -1.62 6.36
CA LEU A 75 -12.84 -2.83 6.89
C LEU A 75 -11.59 -3.08 6.05
N GLU A 76 -10.45 -2.60 6.53
CA GLU A 76 -9.17 -3.08 6.03
C GLU A 76 -9.13 -4.57 6.31
N SER A 77 -9.52 -5.36 5.32
CA SER A 77 -9.31 -6.80 5.39
C SER A 77 -7.81 -7.01 5.58
N PRO A 78 -7.38 -7.80 6.57
CA PRO A 78 -5.97 -8.11 6.73
C PRO A 78 -5.47 -8.61 5.38
N ARG A 79 -4.34 -8.05 4.91
CA ARG A 79 -3.74 -8.48 3.64
C ARG A 79 -3.54 -9.98 3.71
N ILE A 80 -4.37 -10.72 2.99
CA ILE A 80 -4.18 -12.16 2.86
C ILE A 80 -2.87 -12.34 2.10
N ARG A 81 -1.86 -12.89 2.78
CA ARG A 81 -0.58 -13.26 2.19
C ARG A 81 -0.58 -14.78 1.98
N PRO A 82 -1.11 -15.29 0.86
CA PRO A 82 -1.37 -16.72 0.68
C PRO A 82 -0.10 -17.57 0.72
N PHE A 83 1.07 -16.96 0.50
CA PHE A 83 2.36 -17.64 0.49
C PHE A 83 3.19 -17.46 1.76
N SER A 84 2.71 -16.72 2.77
CA SER A 84 3.52 -16.36 3.95
C SER A 84 4.06 -17.58 4.69
N VAL A 85 3.24 -18.61 4.85
CA VAL A 85 3.64 -19.86 5.53
C VAL A 85 4.70 -20.60 4.71
N LEU A 86 4.53 -20.69 3.39
CA LEU A 86 5.51 -21.31 2.52
C LEU A 86 6.82 -20.54 2.45
N MET A 87 6.75 -19.18 2.43
CA MET A 87 7.93 -18.32 2.48
C MET A 87 8.72 -18.54 3.77
N TYR A 88 8.03 -18.59 4.91
CA TYR A 88 8.66 -18.92 6.19
C TYR A 88 9.35 -20.28 6.13
N ALA A 89 8.64 -21.33 5.69
CA ALA A 89 9.19 -22.67 5.59
C ALA A 89 10.41 -22.73 4.64
N THR A 90 10.33 -22.03 3.51
CA THR A 90 11.46 -21.92 2.55
C THR A 90 12.66 -21.23 3.18
N ALA A 91 12.46 -20.09 3.85
CA ALA A 91 13.52 -19.36 4.52
C ALA A 91 14.21 -20.20 5.61
N MET A 92 13.44 -20.97 6.37
CA MET A 92 13.99 -21.86 7.40
C MET A 92 14.81 -23.00 6.80
N VAL A 93 14.35 -23.61 5.71
CA VAL A 93 15.05 -24.71 5.04
C VAL A 93 16.32 -24.23 4.34
N GLU A 94 16.31 -23.05 3.72
CA GLU A 94 17.45 -22.53 2.96
C GLU A 94 18.54 -21.95 3.85
N THR A 95 18.16 -21.12 4.83
CA THR A 95 19.13 -20.27 5.55
C THR A 95 18.87 -20.13 7.05
N MET A 96 17.88 -20.82 7.61
CA MET A 96 17.39 -20.60 8.98
C MET A 96 16.98 -19.13 9.20
N GLY A 97 16.46 -18.47 8.14
CA GLY A 97 16.01 -17.09 8.17
C GLY A 97 17.13 -16.04 8.03
N ASN A 98 18.35 -16.41 7.71
CA ASN A 98 19.45 -15.45 7.54
C ASN A 98 19.35 -14.72 6.20
N ILE A 99 19.03 -13.42 6.23
CA ILE A 99 18.91 -12.57 5.04
C ILE A 99 20.25 -12.29 4.34
N LEU A 100 21.37 -12.40 5.07
CA LEU A 100 22.71 -12.15 4.55
C LEU A 100 23.43 -13.44 4.14
N ALA A 101 22.70 -14.55 4.02
CA ALA A 101 23.29 -15.82 3.63
C ALA A 101 23.83 -15.78 2.19
N TYR A 102 25.03 -16.30 2.01
CA TYR A 102 25.66 -16.49 0.71
C TYR A 102 26.22 -17.91 0.58
N ASN A 103 25.86 -18.59 -0.47
CA ASN A 103 26.38 -19.91 -0.82
C ASN A 103 27.31 -19.78 -2.02
N GLU A 104 28.62 -19.88 -1.78
CA GLU A 104 29.65 -19.74 -2.82
C GLU A 104 29.56 -20.84 -3.89
N VAL A 105 29.16 -22.07 -3.49
CA VAL A 105 29.14 -23.22 -4.42
C VAL A 105 28.05 -23.06 -5.47
N GLU A 106 26.88 -22.59 -5.05
CA GLU A 106 25.73 -22.40 -5.95
C GLU A 106 25.60 -20.95 -6.44
N ASN A 107 26.42 -20.05 -5.95
CA ASN A 107 26.31 -18.60 -6.13
C ASN A 107 24.87 -18.13 -5.83
N ALA A 108 24.35 -18.52 -4.65
CA ALA A 108 22.99 -18.26 -4.21
C ALA A 108 23.00 -17.27 -3.03
N VAL A 109 22.05 -16.31 -3.06
CA VAL A 109 22.07 -15.14 -2.20
C VAL A 109 20.74 -14.97 -1.47
N GLY A 110 20.83 -14.49 -0.22
CA GLY A 110 19.73 -14.01 0.59
C GLY A 110 18.90 -15.12 1.21
N ILE A 111 17.82 -14.72 1.86
CA ILE A 111 16.99 -15.58 2.71
C ILE A 111 16.40 -16.80 1.97
N PHE A 112 16.13 -16.66 0.67
CA PHE A 112 15.57 -17.73 -0.17
C PHE A 112 16.60 -18.40 -1.09
N GLN A 113 17.89 -18.11 -0.92
CA GLN A 113 18.99 -18.65 -1.73
C GLN A 113 18.74 -18.51 -3.24
N ILE A 114 18.50 -17.25 -3.66
CA ILE A 114 18.21 -16.93 -5.05
C ILE A 114 19.50 -16.96 -5.87
N ARG A 115 19.47 -17.70 -6.98
CA ARG A 115 20.60 -17.83 -7.93
C ARG A 115 20.44 -16.85 -9.09
N GLN A 116 21.57 -16.49 -9.74
CA GLN A 116 21.59 -15.56 -10.87
C GLN A 116 20.56 -15.89 -11.95
N VAL A 117 20.41 -17.15 -12.30
CA VAL A 117 19.44 -17.59 -13.33
C VAL A 117 17.99 -17.20 -13.01
N LYS A 118 17.62 -17.20 -11.73
CA LYS A 118 16.28 -16.76 -11.33
C LYS A 118 16.14 -15.23 -11.39
N VAL A 119 17.19 -14.49 -11.06
CA VAL A 119 17.21 -13.03 -11.20
C VAL A 119 17.09 -12.63 -12.67
N ASP A 120 17.85 -13.27 -13.54
CA ASP A 120 17.82 -13.00 -14.99
C ASP A 120 16.44 -13.33 -15.58
N GLU A 121 15.87 -14.46 -15.19
CA GLU A 121 14.53 -14.84 -15.64
C GLU A 121 13.45 -13.87 -15.13
N TYR A 122 13.53 -13.45 -13.87
CA TYR A 122 12.64 -12.45 -13.30
C TYR A 122 12.74 -11.12 -14.07
N ASN A 123 13.95 -10.63 -14.28
CA ASN A 123 14.21 -9.41 -15.04
C ASN A 123 13.65 -9.48 -16.46
N ARG A 124 13.91 -10.60 -17.16
CA ARG A 124 13.41 -10.83 -18.51
C ARG A 124 11.88 -10.81 -18.60
N LEU A 125 11.21 -11.35 -17.58
CA LEU A 125 9.75 -11.50 -17.56
C LEU A 125 9.00 -10.27 -17.04
N THR A 126 9.65 -9.45 -16.20
CA THR A 126 9.03 -8.28 -15.56
C THR A 126 9.55 -6.93 -16.07
N GLY A 127 10.64 -6.93 -16.83
CA GLY A 127 11.33 -5.70 -17.23
C GLY A 127 12.17 -5.07 -16.10
N SER A 128 12.31 -5.76 -14.96
CA SER A 128 13.15 -5.32 -13.85
C SER A 128 14.65 -5.38 -14.20
N LYS A 129 15.50 -4.76 -13.37
CA LYS A 129 16.95 -4.69 -13.58
C LYS A 129 17.71 -5.06 -12.30
N PHE A 130 17.21 -6.06 -11.57
CA PHE A 130 17.90 -6.54 -10.37
C PHE A 130 19.22 -7.20 -10.72
N ILE A 131 20.20 -7.05 -9.84
CA ILE A 131 21.44 -7.83 -9.82
C ILE A 131 21.38 -8.81 -8.65
N LEU A 132 22.26 -9.81 -8.66
CA LEU A 132 22.22 -10.88 -7.65
C LEU A 132 22.34 -10.35 -6.21
N THR A 133 23.19 -9.33 -6.00
CA THR A 133 23.40 -8.71 -4.68
C THR A 133 22.16 -8.00 -4.13
N ASP A 134 21.21 -7.59 -4.98
CA ASP A 134 19.95 -6.99 -4.52
C ASP A 134 19.10 -8.00 -3.73
N MET A 135 19.39 -9.29 -3.86
CA MET A 135 18.70 -10.36 -3.17
C MET A 135 19.07 -10.49 -1.68
N PHE A 136 20.04 -9.72 -1.20
CA PHE A 136 20.27 -9.53 0.24
C PHE A 136 19.17 -8.65 0.88
N GLU A 137 18.48 -7.83 0.09
CA GLU A 137 17.34 -7.08 0.54
C GLU A 137 16.10 -7.98 0.58
N TYR A 138 15.48 -8.10 1.75
CA TYR A 138 14.31 -8.97 1.94
C TYR A 138 13.19 -8.68 0.95
N ASP A 139 12.84 -7.41 0.77
CA ASP A 139 11.74 -6.98 -0.10
C ASP A 139 11.95 -7.38 -1.58
N ASN A 140 13.20 -7.37 -2.04
CA ASN A 140 13.53 -7.76 -3.41
C ASN A 140 13.47 -9.28 -3.55
N SER A 141 14.02 -10.02 -2.58
CA SER A 141 13.92 -11.47 -2.50
C SER A 141 12.45 -11.95 -2.43
N GLU A 142 11.63 -11.28 -1.62
CA GLU A 142 10.20 -11.55 -1.52
C GLU A 142 9.50 -11.36 -2.87
N LYS A 143 9.75 -10.26 -3.57
CA LYS A 143 9.16 -10.01 -4.91
C LYS A 143 9.49 -11.12 -5.90
N VAL A 144 10.75 -11.54 -5.94
CA VAL A 144 11.19 -12.63 -6.83
C VAL A 144 10.52 -13.95 -6.44
N PHE A 145 10.50 -14.29 -5.15
CA PHE A 145 9.84 -15.51 -4.67
C PHE A 145 8.35 -15.52 -5.01
N LEU A 146 7.63 -14.45 -4.67
CA LEU A 146 6.19 -14.33 -4.91
C LEU A 146 5.85 -14.39 -6.39
N TYR A 147 6.67 -13.81 -7.25
CA TYR A 147 6.49 -13.89 -8.69
C TYR A 147 6.45 -15.33 -9.19
N PHE A 148 7.45 -16.15 -8.83
CA PHE A 148 7.50 -17.54 -9.25
C PHE A 148 6.43 -18.41 -8.57
N ALA A 149 6.16 -18.17 -7.29
CA ALA A 149 5.12 -18.87 -6.54
C ALA A 149 3.72 -18.61 -7.13
N SER A 150 3.41 -17.36 -7.48
CA SER A 150 2.10 -16.98 -8.03
C SER A 150 1.80 -17.64 -9.38
N ARG A 151 2.81 -17.95 -10.17
CA ARG A 151 2.66 -18.66 -11.46
C ARG A 151 2.22 -20.12 -11.30
N VAL A 152 2.48 -20.71 -10.15
CA VAL A 152 2.02 -22.06 -9.80
C VAL A 152 0.63 -22.02 -9.16
N GLY A 153 0.36 -20.95 -8.39
CA GLY A 153 -0.91 -20.73 -7.68
C GLY A 153 -0.81 -21.01 -6.18
N PRO A 154 -1.72 -20.42 -5.37
CA PRO A 154 -1.61 -20.37 -3.91
C PRO A 154 -1.95 -21.70 -3.19
N TYR A 155 -2.46 -22.69 -3.90
CA TYR A 155 -2.98 -23.93 -3.30
C TYR A 155 -2.07 -25.14 -3.47
N ASN A 156 -0.91 -24.97 -4.11
CA ASN A 156 -0.02 -26.10 -4.40
C ASN A 156 1.40 -25.81 -3.91
N PHE A 157 1.58 -25.78 -2.58
CA PHE A 157 2.86 -25.53 -1.93
C PHE A 157 3.94 -26.54 -2.32
N GLU A 158 3.55 -27.81 -2.48
CA GLU A 158 4.47 -28.85 -2.93
C GLU A 158 5.07 -28.52 -4.29
N LYS A 159 4.22 -28.19 -5.26
CA LYS A 159 4.67 -27.86 -6.61
C LYS A 159 5.54 -26.60 -6.62
N ILE A 160 5.20 -25.59 -5.80
CA ILE A 160 6.00 -24.37 -5.67
C ILE A 160 7.38 -24.72 -5.09
N ALA A 161 7.42 -25.45 -3.97
CA ALA A 161 8.67 -25.82 -3.31
C ALA A 161 9.58 -26.66 -4.22
N LYS A 162 9.01 -27.63 -4.90
CA LYS A 162 9.77 -28.46 -5.88
C LYS A 162 10.30 -27.61 -7.03
N ALA A 163 9.49 -26.73 -7.62
CA ALA A 163 9.91 -25.83 -8.69
C ALA A 163 10.95 -24.78 -8.22
N TRP A 164 10.89 -24.39 -6.93
CA TRP A 164 11.89 -23.50 -6.34
C TRP A 164 13.26 -24.18 -6.25
N ASN A 165 13.32 -25.37 -5.72
CA ASN A 165 14.54 -26.17 -5.58
C ASN A 165 15.16 -26.57 -6.93
N GLY A 166 14.32 -26.78 -7.96
CA GLY A 166 14.77 -27.17 -9.31
C GLY A 166 14.06 -28.39 -9.85
N SER A 167 14.83 -29.36 -10.33
CA SER A 167 14.31 -30.63 -10.94
C SER A 167 15.03 -31.84 -10.41
N GLY A 168 14.40 -33.02 -10.59
CA GLY A 168 14.97 -34.33 -10.25
C GLY A 168 14.59 -34.81 -8.84
N PRO A 169 15.15 -35.95 -8.41
CA PRO A 169 14.73 -36.65 -7.19
C PRO A 169 15.01 -35.93 -5.90
N ARG A 170 15.94 -34.95 -5.90
CA ARG A 170 16.24 -34.12 -4.73
C ARG A 170 15.07 -33.23 -4.31
N THR A 171 14.15 -32.93 -5.21
CA THR A 171 12.98 -32.07 -4.92
C THR A 171 12.02 -32.75 -3.95
N GLU A 172 11.93 -34.09 -3.94
CA GLU A 172 11.15 -34.85 -2.96
C GLU A 172 11.72 -34.69 -1.54
N PHE A 173 13.04 -34.80 -1.43
CA PHE A 173 13.71 -34.57 -0.14
C PHE A 173 13.57 -33.14 0.34
N TYR A 174 13.69 -32.19 -0.58
CA TYR A 174 13.47 -30.77 -0.27
C TYR A 174 12.04 -30.52 0.23
N TRP A 175 11.04 -31.06 -0.46
CA TRP A 175 9.65 -30.94 -0.01
C TRP A 175 9.42 -31.56 1.37
N LYS A 176 10.07 -32.68 1.68
CA LYS A 176 9.97 -33.27 3.02
C LYS A 176 10.48 -32.31 4.11
N ARG A 177 11.59 -31.61 3.86
CA ARG A 177 12.12 -30.60 4.79
C ARG A 177 11.17 -29.38 4.93
N ILE A 178 10.61 -28.89 3.83
CA ILE A 178 9.64 -27.79 3.85
C ILE A 178 8.45 -28.15 4.73
N LYS A 179 7.92 -29.37 4.66
CA LYS A 179 6.78 -29.80 5.48
C LYS A 179 7.04 -29.78 6.99
N GLU A 180 8.27 -29.79 7.42
CA GLU A 180 8.62 -29.71 8.84
C GLU A 180 8.37 -28.28 9.42
N TYR A 181 8.21 -27.28 8.56
CA TYR A 181 7.98 -25.88 8.92
C TYR A 181 6.60 -25.34 8.47
N LEU A 182 5.78 -26.15 7.81
CA LEU A 182 4.41 -25.77 7.46
C LEU A 182 3.43 -26.10 8.59
#